data_12ebca7ea9180e18e48ca0cde779f5e4
#
_entry.id   12ebca7ea9180e18e48ca0cde779f5e4
#
_cell.length_a   1.000
_cell.length_b   1.000
_cell.length_c   1.000
_cell.angle_alpha   90.00
_cell.angle_beta   90.00
_cell.angle_gamma   90.00
#
_symmetry.space_group_name_H-M   'P 1'
#
loop_
_entity.id
_entity.type
_entity.pdbx_description
1 polymer ?
#
loop_
_entity_poly.entity_id
_entity_poly.type
_entity_poly.pdbx_seq_one_letter_code
_entity_poly.pdbx_strand_id
1 'polypeptide(L)'
;MILDKLKKILAEDGILIRGIYERSDAKVRLQEGMERFKGFIGEPFDTKVEICENGVHYIVDVEDGQKTGFFLDQKYNRLAVQNLCRNLKPAKVLDCFTHTGSFALNAGIAGSEKVLGVDASQLAVDQATENARLNGLEDHVTFQCADVFDLLPKLEQEGEKFDVVILDPPAFTKSRNSIKNAVKGYREINLRGMKLVKDGGYLATCSCSHFMDPELFTKTIREAASNVHKRLRQVEYRTQAADHPILWAADESYYLKFIIFQVVDEK
;
A
#
# COMPACT_ATOMS: atom_id res chain seq x y z
N MET A 1 19.92 13.77 22.80
CA MET A 1 21.14 13.04 22.35
C MET A 1 21.05 12.53 20.91
N ILE A 2 20.08 11.68 20.50
CA ILE A 2 19.94 11.25 19.09
C ILE A 2 19.50 12.42 18.21
N LEU A 3 18.51 13.16 18.64
CA LEU A 3 17.91 14.27 17.90
C LEU A 3 18.92 15.38 17.58
N ASP A 4 19.77 15.75 18.53
CA ASP A 4 20.78 16.80 18.32
C ASP A 4 21.82 16.37 17.27
N LYS A 5 22.22 15.09 17.31
CA LYS A 5 23.11 14.52 16.30
C LYS A 5 22.44 14.49 14.92
N LEU A 6 21.17 14.08 14.84
CA LEU A 6 20.41 14.06 13.59
C LEU A 6 20.28 15.46 12.99
N LYS A 7 19.90 16.47 13.81
CA LYS A 7 19.84 17.87 13.39
C LYS A 7 21.16 18.36 12.81
N LYS A 8 22.28 18.02 13.48
CA LYS A 8 23.61 18.41 13.03
C LYS A 8 23.96 17.79 11.67
N ILE A 9 23.78 16.47 11.53
CA ILE A 9 24.08 15.74 10.27
C ILE A 9 23.23 16.28 9.12
N LEU A 10 21.91 16.45 9.32
CA LEU A 10 21.02 16.97 8.28
C LEU A 10 21.41 18.40 7.88
N ALA A 11 21.82 19.24 8.83
CA ALA A 11 22.30 20.58 8.52
C ALA A 11 23.63 20.57 7.73
N GLU A 12 24.55 19.63 8.02
CA GLU A 12 25.78 19.41 7.27
C GLU A 12 25.49 18.97 5.83
N ASP A 13 24.41 18.18 5.62
CA ASP A 13 23.93 17.76 4.31
C ASP A 13 23.08 18.83 3.60
N GLY A 14 22.94 20.03 4.19
CA GLY A 14 22.15 21.13 3.61
C GLY A 14 20.63 20.96 3.74
N ILE A 15 20.16 20.01 4.55
CA ILE A 15 18.73 19.75 4.77
C ILE A 15 18.23 20.61 5.92
N LEU A 16 17.31 21.54 5.62
CA LEU A 16 16.66 22.37 6.62
C LEU A 16 15.45 21.65 7.21
N ILE A 17 15.52 21.33 8.51
CA ILE A 17 14.39 20.76 9.25
C ILE A 17 13.37 21.88 9.50
N ARG A 18 12.16 21.75 8.95
CA ARG A 18 11.06 22.69 9.16
C ARG A 18 10.41 22.54 10.55
N GLY A 19 10.36 21.30 11.05
CA GLY A 19 9.79 21.00 12.36
C GLY A 19 9.95 19.52 12.70
N ILE A 20 9.67 19.18 13.95
CA ILE A 20 9.78 17.82 14.46
C ILE A 20 8.54 17.50 15.27
N TYR A 21 7.85 16.41 14.91
CA TYR A 21 6.69 15.89 15.62
C TYR A 21 7.00 14.51 16.16
N GLU A 22 6.89 14.31 17.47
CA GLU A 22 7.12 13.02 18.12
C GLU A 22 5.85 12.16 18.09
N ARG A 23 5.97 10.93 17.62
CA ARG A 23 4.93 9.90 17.58
C ARG A 23 5.34 8.70 18.44
N SER A 24 5.44 8.92 19.75
CA SER A 24 5.75 7.90 20.77
C SER A 24 4.46 7.38 21.43
N ASP A 25 3.41 7.16 20.63
CA ASP A 25 2.06 6.77 21.09
C ASP A 25 1.75 5.28 20.91
N ALA A 26 2.74 4.45 20.52
CA ALA A 26 2.58 3.01 20.37
C ALA A 26 2.25 2.32 21.72
N LYS A 27 1.27 1.39 21.68
CA LYS A 27 0.82 0.66 22.88
C LYS A 27 1.92 -0.18 23.55
N VAL A 28 2.90 -0.66 22.79
CA VAL A 28 4.04 -1.45 23.29
C VAL A 28 4.84 -0.70 24.35
N ARG A 29 4.90 0.64 24.29
CA ARG A 29 5.61 1.46 25.28
C ARG A 29 5.11 1.22 26.72
N LEU A 30 3.80 1.03 26.89
CA LEU A 30 3.22 0.72 28.21
C LEU A 30 3.71 -0.62 28.76
N GLN A 31 3.99 -1.60 27.90
CA GLN A 31 4.53 -2.91 28.29
C GLN A 31 5.99 -2.80 28.72
N GLU A 32 6.70 -1.79 28.23
CA GLU A 32 8.10 -1.48 28.57
C GLU A 32 8.19 -0.46 29.71
N GLY A 33 7.09 -0.12 30.36
CA GLY A 33 7.05 0.85 31.47
C GLY A 33 7.26 2.31 31.06
N MET A 34 7.09 2.62 29.77
CA MET A 34 7.23 3.98 29.22
C MET A 34 5.86 4.61 28.99
N GLU A 35 5.76 5.91 29.24
CA GLU A 35 4.55 6.66 28.92
C GLU A 35 4.40 6.86 27.41
N ARG A 36 3.14 6.96 26.97
CA ARG A 36 2.81 7.33 25.59
C ARG A 36 2.86 8.85 25.46
N PHE A 37 3.47 9.32 24.38
CA PHE A 37 3.57 10.74 24.08
C PHE A 37 3.36 11.01 22.60
N LYS A 38 2.74 12.17 22.29
CA LYS A 38 2.54 12.69 20.95
C LYS A 38 2.59 14.21 21.04
N GLY A 39 3.43 14.87 20.22
CA GLY A 39 3.53 16.32 20.27
C GLY A 39 4.74 16.90 19.53
N PHE A 40 4.78 18.23 19.48
CA PHE A 40 5.88 18.97 18.86
C PHE A 40 7.14 18.93 19.72
N ILE A 41 8.28 18.84 19.06
CA ILE A 41 9.61 19.06 19.68
C ILE A 41 10.15 20.40 19.13
N GLY A 42 10.09 21.44 19.95
CA GLY A 42 10.37 22.81 19.56
C GLY A 42 9.11 23.55 19.12
N GLU A 43 9.25 24.44 18.14
CA GLU A 43 8.14 25.28 17.68
C GLU A 43 7.08 24.46 16.91
N PRO A 44 5.78 24.73 17.13
CA PRO A 44 4.70 24.14 16.35
C PRO A 44 4.79 24.53 14.87
N PHE A 45 4.32 23.63 14.01
CA PHE A 45 4.22 23.84 12.57
C PHE A 45 2.94 23.20 12.04
N ASP A 46 2.56 23.49 10.79
CA ASP A 46 1.43 22.83 10.13
C ASP A 46 1.79 21.36 9.89
N THR A 47 1.04 20.46 10.54
CA THR A 47 1.27 19.01 10.48
C THR A 47 0.87 18.39 9.14
N LYS A 48 0.10 19.10 8.33
CA LYS A 48 -0.20 18.72 6.94
C LYS A 48 0.93 19.17 6.02
N VAL A 49 1.74 18.20 5.61
CA VAL A 49 2.97 18.45 4.84
C VAL A 49 2.82 17.87 3.45
N GLU A 50 3.10 18.69 2.44
CA GLU A 50 3.21 18.19 1.07
C GLU A 50 4.54 17.46 0.88
N ILE A 51 4.45 16.24 0.29
CA ILE A 51 5.59 15.45 -0.15
C ILE A 51 5.43 15.10 -1.63
N CYS A 52 6.54 14.84 -2.31
CA CYS A 52 6.54 14.32 -3.68
C CYS A 52 7.27 12.98 -3.73
N GLU A 53 6.61 11.95 -4.24
CA GLU A 53 7.18 10.62 -4.46
C GLU A 53 6.81 10.10 -5.85
N ASN A 54 7.79 9.66 -6.62
CA ASN A 54 7.60 9.16 -8.00
C ASN A 54 6.91 10.17 -8.94
N GLY A 55 7.02 11.48 -8.67
CA GLY A 55 6.35 12.54 -9.40
C GLY A 55 4.88 12.73 -9.01
N VAL A 56 4.41 12.06 -7.97
CA VAL A 56 3.08 12.25 -7.38
C VAL A 56 3.20 13.07 -6.10
N HIS A 57 2.34 14.06 -5.95
CA HIS A 57 2.25 14.93 -4.79
C HIS A 57 1.19 14.40 -3.81
N TYR A 58 1.49 14.44 -2.53
CA TYR A 58 0.60 13.99 -1.46
C TYR A 58 0.61 15.00 -0.32
N ILE A 59 -0.55 15.28 0.26
CA ILE A 59 -0.63 15.88 1.58
C ILE A 59 -0.55 14.75 2.61
N VAL A 60 0.42 14.83 3.49
CA VAL A 60 0.66 13.86 4.56
C VAL A 60 0.43 14.54 5.90
N ASP A 61 -0.41 13.97 6.74
CA ASP A 61 -0.62 14.45 8.11
C ASP A 61 0.30 13.69 9.07
N VAL A 62 1.33 14.37 9.57
CA VAL A 62 2.31 13.75 10.49
C VAL A 62 1.76 13.61 11.91
N GLU A 63 0.67 14.32 12.24
CA GLU A 63 -0.01 14.23 13.53
C GLU A 63 -1.04 13.11 13.59
N ASP A 64 -2.00 13.08 12.67
CA ASP A 64 -3.15 12.19 12.70
C ASP A 64 -3.10 11.08 11.65
N GLY A 65 -2.17 11.17 10.71
CA GLY A 65 -1.97 10.14 9.70
C GLY A 65 -1.59 8.79 10.29
N GLN A 66 -1.94 7.73 9.60
CA GLN A 66 -1.64 6.35 10.01
C GLN A 66 -0.12 6.14 10.11
N LYS A 67 0.37 5.47 11.16
CA LYS A 67 1.79 5.36 11.51
C LYS A 67 2.43 6.76 11.64
N THR A 68 3.33 7.12 10.71
CA THR A 68 4.00 8.44 10.63
C THR A 68 3.42 9.33 9.54
N GLY A 69 2.24 9.00 9.02
CA GLY A 69 1.51 9.75 8.00
C GLY A 69 1.56 9.15 6.61
N PHE A 70 2.61 8.40 6.27
CA PHE A 70 2.78 7.78 4.95
C PHE A 70 3.58 6.47 5.03
N PHE A 71 3.37 5.56 4.06
CA PHE A 71 4.05 4.27 3.99
C PHE A 71 5.25 4.33 3.04
N LEU A 72 6.38 4.85 3.52
CA LEU A 72 7.60 5.04 2.72
C LEU A 72 8.21 3.73 2.21
N ASP A 73 7.97 2.63 2.91
CA ASP A 73 8.46 1.29 2.59
C ASP A 73 7.95 0.75 1.24
N GLN A 74 6.82 1.27 0.74
CA GLN A 74 6.19 0.87 -0.52
C GLN A 74 6.59 1.73 -1.75
N LYS A 75 7.46 2.72 -1.61
CA LYS A 75 7.72 3.70 -2.69
C LYS A 75 8.15 3.09 -4.01
N TYR A 76 8.98 2.04 -3.99
CA TYR A 76 9.43 1.37 -5.21
C TYR A 76 8.40 0.37 -5.74
N ASN A 77 7.50 -0.13 -4.89
CA ASN A 77 6.39 -0.97 -5.32
C ASN A 77 5.33 -0.12 -6.04
N ARG A 78 5.07 1.09 -5.55
CA ARG A 78 4.24 2.08 -6.25
C ARG A 78 4.84 2.47 -7.61
N LEU A 79 6.16 2.70 -7.66
CA LEU A 79 6.86 2.97 -8.92
C LEU A 79 6.76 1.79 -9.91
N ALA A 80 6.82 0.55 -9.43
CA ALA A 80 6.64 -0.63 -10.28
C ALA A 80 5.25 -0.67 -10.91
N VAL A 81 4.19 -0.36 -10.15
CA VAL A 81 2.81 -0.24 -10.66
C VAL A 81 2.71 0.93 -11.67
N GLN A 82 3.31 2.08 -11.36
CA GLN A 82 3.34 3.23 -12.27
C GLN A 82 3.98 2.84 -13.62
N ASN A 83 5.12 2.16 -13.60
CA ASN A 83 5.81 1.71 -14.81
C ASN A 83 4.99 0.65 -15.57
N LEU A 84 4.35 -0.27 -14.87
CA LEU A 84 3.43 -1.24 -15.47
C LEU A 84 2.29 -0.53 -16.22
N CYS A 85 1.57 0.37 -15.56
CA CYS A 85 0.44 1.10 -16.13
C CYS A 85 0.88 1.99 -17.32
N ARG A 86 2.09 2.57 -17.28
CA ARG A 86 2.63 3.37 -18.40
C ARG A 86 2.73 2.59 -19.70
N ASN A 87 2.94 1.27 -19.61
CA ASN A 87 3.08 0.38 -20.76
C ASN A 87 1.75 -0.29 -21.19
N LEU A 88 0.66 -0.09 -20.42
CA LEU A 88 -0.64 -0.73 -20.65
C LEU A 88 -1.73 0.24 -21.13
N LYS A 89 -1.39 1.34 -21.80
CA LYS A 89 -2.34 2.37 -22.20
C LYS A 89 -3.26 1.91 -23.34
N PRO A 90 -4.58 2.17 -23.24
CA PRO A 90 -5.32 2.66 -22.08
C PRO A 90 -5.52 1.55 -21.03
N ALA A 91 -5.43 1.86 -19.74
CA ALA A 91 -5.59 0.89 -18.66
C ALA A 91 -6.75 1.27 -17.73
N LYS A 92 -7.57 0.29 -17.35
CA LYS A 92 -8.56 0.38 -16.27
C LYS A 92 -7.98 -0.30 -15.03
N VAL A 93 -7.87 0.42 -13.92
CA VAL A 93 -7.18 -0.01 -12.70
C VAL A 93 -8.13 -0.02 -11.51
N LEU A 94 -8.05 -1.07 -10.69
CA LEU A 94 -8.70 -1.15 -9.38
C LEU A 94 -7.61 -1.23 -8.30
N ASP A 95 -7.63 -0.30 -7.35
CA ASP A 95 -6.73 -0.25 -6.19
C ASP A 95 -7.51 -0.49 -4.90
N CYS A 96 -7.37 -1.68 -4.33
CA CYS A 96 -8.03 -2.10 -3.10
C CYS A 96 -7.15 -1.82 -1.87
N PHE A 97 -7.77 -1.27 -0.81
CA PHE A 97 -7.09 -0.78 0.38
C PHE A 97 -6.19 0.42 0.06
N THR A 98 -6.74 1.34 -0.73
CA THR A 98 -6.00 2.44 -1.37
C THR A 98 -5.42 3.44 -0.37
N HIS A 99 -5.90 3.45 0.88
CA HIS A 99 -5.51 4.41 1.92
C HIS A 99 -5.63 5.85 1.39
N THR A 100 -4.56 6.62 1.36
CA THR A 100 -4.53 7.99 0.83
C THR A 100 -4.36 8.06 -0.71
N GLY A 101 -4.68 6.98 -1.41
CA GLY A 101 -4.66 6.90 -2.87
C GLY A 101 -3.30 6.60 -3.48
N SER A 102 -2.33 6.12 -2.69
CA SER A 102 -0.95 6.13 -3.12
C SER A 102 -0.64 5.23 -4.33
N PHE A 103 -1.20 4.03 -4.44
CA PHE A 103 -1.09 3.20 -5.65
C PHE A 103 -1.97 3.72 -6.79
N ALA A 104 -3.21 4.10 -6.50
CA ALA A 104 -4.15 4.64 -7.48
C ALA A 104 -3.59 5.87 -8.20
N LEU A 105 -2.99 6.82 -7.47
CA LEU A 105 -2.40 8.03 -8.03
C LEU A 105 -1.15 7.73 -8.88
N ASN A 106 -0.33 6.74 -8.48
CA ASN A 106 0.79 6.27 -9.32
C ASN A 106 0.28 5.65 -10.63
N ALA A 107 -0.82 4.90 -10.61
CA ALA A 107 -1.47 4.40 -11.82
C ALA A 107 -2.06 5.54 -12.66
N GLY A 108 -2.68 6.54 -12.02
CA GLY A 108 -3.26 7.71 -12.71
C GLY A 108 -2.23 8.55 -13.44
N ILE A 109 -1.13 8.95 -12.77
CA ILE A 109 -0.06 9.76 -13.38
C ILE A 109 0.68 9.01 -14.50
N ALA A 110 0.64 7.67 -14.46
CA ALA A 110 1.14 6.84 -15.56
C ALA A 110 0.30 6.97 -16.84
N GLY A 111 -0.90 7.58 -16.76
CA GLY A 111 -1.83 7.79 -17.88
C GLY A 111 -2.82 6.63 -18.05
N SER A 112 -3.23 5.98 -16.96
CA SER A 112 -4.37 5.06 -16.97
C SER A 112 -5.64 5.81 -17.33
N GLU A 113 -6.52 5.16 -18.11
CA GLU A 113 -7.78 5.77 -18.57
C GLU A 113 -8.78 5.97 -17.43
N LYS A 114 -8.86 4.99 -16.54
CA LYS A 114 -9.76 5.00 -15.38
C LYS A 114 -9.14 4.26 -14.21
N VAL A 115 -9.13 4.88 -13.05
CA VAL A 115 -8.65 4.29 -11.80
C VAL A 115 -9.73 4.41 -10.74
N LEU A 116 -10.05 3.30 -10.09
CA LEU A 116 -10.92 3.25 -8.91
C LEU A 116 -10.09 2.81 -7.70
N GLY A 117 -9.91 3.70 -6.74
CA GLY A 117 -9.35 3.40 -5.43
C GLY A 117 -10.46 3.12 -4.41
N VAL A 118 -10.26 2.12 -3.55
CA VAL A 118 -11.27 1.70 -2.56
C VAL A 118 -10.62 1.55 -1.19
N ASP A 119 -11.24 2.14 -0.18
CA ASP A 119 -10.87 1.97 1.23
C ASP A 119 -12.11 1.94 2.12
N ALA A 120 -12.05 1.28 3.25
CA ALA A 120 -13.15 1.24 4.23
C ALA A 120 -13.24 2.52 5.08
N SER A 121 -12.19 3.34 5.09
CA SER A 121 -12.12 4.59 5.84
C SER A 121 -12.56 5.77 4.98
N GLN A 122 -13.66 6.44 5.35
CA GLN A 122 -14.09 7.65 4.67
C GLN A 122 -13.03 8.76 4.73
N LEU A 123 -12.33 8.90 5.86
CA LEU A 123 -11.23 9.86 6.02
C LEU A 123 -10.10 9.60 5.00
N ALA A 124 -9.74 8.34 4.79
CA ALA A 124 -8.72 7.97 3.81
C ALA A 124 -9.18 8.28 2.37
N VAL A 125 -10.45 8.00 2.06
CA VAL A 125 -11.07 8.30 0.75
C VAL A 125 -11.11 9.81 0.49
N ASP A 126 -11.47 10.62 1.50
CA ASP A 126 -11.51 12.08 1.39
C ASP A 126 -10.10 12.62 1.11
N GLN A 127 -9.09 12.15 1.85
CA GLN A 127 -7.70 12.54 1.65
C GLN A 127 -7.15 12.06 0.29
N ALA A 128 -7.50 10.86 -0.15
CA ALA A 128 -7.13 10.36 -1.47
C ALA A 128 -7.73 11.21 -2.61
N THR A 129 -8.98 11.68 -2.43
CA THR A 129 -9.66 12.57 -3.37
C THR A 129 -8.99 13.95 -3.43
N GLU A 130 -8.56 14.50 -2.29
CA GLU A 130 -7.79 15.74 -2.26
C GLU A 130 -6.43 15.56 -2.94
N ASN A 131 -5.76 14.44 -2.71
CA ASN A 131 -4.50 14.12 -3.39
C ASN A 131 -4.68 13.96 -4.91
N ALA A 132 -5.82 13.41 -5.39
CA ALA A 132 -6.10 13.38 -6.82
C ALA A 132 -6.21 14.79 -7.42
N ARG A 133 -6.93 15.70 -6.76
CA ARG A 133 -7.03 17.11 -7.18
C ARG A 133 -5.68 17.82 -7.18
N LEU A 134 -4.86 17.57 -6.14
CA LEU A 134 -3.51 18.15 -6.06
C LEU A 134 -2.63 17.78 -7.27
N ASN A 135 -2.90 16.61 -7.87
CA ASN A 135 -2.17 16.12 -9.04
C ASN A 135 -2.91 16.35 -10.39
N GLY A 136 -4.11 16.98 -10.38
CA GLY A 136 -4.92 17.15 -11.59
C GLY A 136 -5.41 15.84 -12.19
N LEU A 137 -5.72 14.85 -11.35
CA LEU A 137 -6.11 13.48 -11.75
C LEU A 137 -7.58 13.16 -11.47
N GLU A 138 -8.36 14.10 -10.91
CA GLU A 138 -9.73 13.90 -10.44
C GLU A 138 -10.72 13.47 -11.52
N ASP A 139 -10.43 13.76 -12.79
CA ASP A 139 -11.30 13.41 -13.92
C ASP A 139 -11.29 11.89 -14.22
N HIS A 140 -10.23 11.18 -13.84
CA HIS A 140 -10.07 9.76 -14.18
C HIS A 140 -9.59 8.87 -13.01
N VAL A 141 -9.20 9.46 -11.89
CA VAL A 141 -8.88 8.75 -10.63
C VAL A 141 -9.96 9.08 -9.61
N THR A 142 -10.78 8.10 -9.28
CA THR A 142 -11.91 8.24 -8.36
C THR A 142 -11.75 7.32 -7.16
N PHE A 143 -12.37 7.70 -6.04
CA PHE A 143 -12.29 6.91 -4.81
C PHE A 143 -13.67 6.58 -4.26
N GLN A 144 -13.79 5.41 -3.63
CA GLN A 144 -15.01 4.93 -3.04
C GLN A 144 -14.77 4.39 -1.63
N CYS A 145 -15.59 4.82 -0.67
CA CYS A 145 -15.62 4.23 0.67
C CYS A 145 -16.44 2.94 0.63
N ALA A 146 -15.78 1.79 0.78
CA ALA A 146 -16.43 0.49 0.82
C ALA A 146 -15.54 -0.57 1.47
N ASP A 147 -16.15 -1.62 2.03
CA ASP A 147 -15.42 -2.82 2.41
C ASP A 147 -15.06 -3.62 1.14
N VAL A 148 -13.78 -3.90 0.97
CA VAL A 148 -13.26 -4.64 -0.20
C VAL A 148 -13.85 -6.05 -0.27
N PHE A 149 -14.09 -6.71 0.87
CA PHE A 149 -14.69 -8.05 0.91
C PHE A 149 -16.14 -8.07 0.39
N ASP A 150 -16.87 -6.97 0.53
CA ASP A 150 -18.23 -6.81 0.01
C ASP A 150 -18.23 -6.31 -1.44
N LEU A 151 -17.30 -5.41 -1.77
CA LEU A 151 -17.24 -4.78 -3.08
C LEU A 151 -16.76 -5.72 -4.18
N LEU A 152 -15.71 -6.52 -3.95
CA LEU A 152 -15.16 -7.40 -5.00
C LEU A 152 -16.21 -8.39 -5.54
N PRO A 153 -17.03 -9.09 -4.70
CA PRO A 153 -18.12 -9.92 -5.19
C PRO A 153 -19.17 -9.16 -6.01
N LYS A 154 -19.47 -7.92 -5.63
CA LYS A 154 -20.42 -7.07 -6.36
C LYS A 154 -19.91 -6.71 -7.75
N LEU A 155 -18.67 -6.25 -7.85
CA LEU A 155 -18.01 -5.95 -9.13
C LEU A 155 -17.94 -7.20 -10.04
N GLU A 156 -17.71 -8.39 -9.47
CA GLU A 156 -17.75 -9.67 -10.19
C GLU A 156 -19.14 -9.94 -10.77
N GLN A 157 -20.22 -9.73 -9.98
CA GLN A 157 -21.61 -9.90 -10.43
C GLN A 157 -22.01 -8.90 -11.52
N GLU A 158 -21.47 -7.67 -11.45
CA GLU A 158 -21.67 -6.63 -12.44
C GLU A 158 -20.88 -6.87 -13.74
N GLY A 159 -20.02 -7.90 -13.77
CA GLY A 159 -19.21 -8.25 -14.92
C GLY A 159 -18.03 -7.31 -15.15
N GLU A 160 -17.64 -6.53 -14.14
CA GLU A 160 -16.54 -5.59 -14.21
C GLU A 160 -15.19 -6.30 -14.42
N LYS A 161 -14.35 -5.70 -15.27
CA LYS A 161 -12.99 -6.20 -15.56
C LYS A 161 -12.00 -5.06 -15.61
N PHE A 162 -10.79 -5.34 -15.11
CA PHE A 162 -9.69 -4.39 -15.00
C PHE A 162 -8.42 -4.94 -15.68
N ASP A 163 -7.62 -4.05 -16.22
CA ASP A 163 -6.31 -4.39 -16.77
C ASP A 163 -5.30 -4.65 -15.64
N VAL A 164 -5.44 -3.91 -14.53
CA VAL A 164 -4.63 -4.07 -13.32
C VAL A 164 -5.53 -4.06 -12.09
N VAL A 165 -5.36 -5.04 -11.21
CA VAL A 165 -5.94 -5.06 -9.86
C VAL A 165 -4.81 -5.03 -8.85
N ILE A 166 -4.90 -4.11 -7.87
CA ILE A 166 -3.92 -3.93 -6.80
C ILE A 166 -4.58 -4.32 -5.48
N LEU A 167 -3.90 -5.15 -4.70
CA LEU A 167 -4.35 -5.62 -3.39
C LEU A 167 -3.24 -5.35 -2.36
N ASP A 168 -3.37 -4.27 -1.58
CA ASP A 168 -2.46 -3.90 -0.50
C ASP A 168 -3.17 -3.90 0.86
N PRO A 169 -3.65 -5.07 1.33
CA PRO A 169 -4.43 -5.15 2.55
C PRO A 169 -3.61 -4.82 3.79
N PRO A 170 -4.25 -4.38 4.88
CA PRO A 170 -3.62 -4.32 6.18
C PRO A 170 -3.15 -5.71 6.62
N ALA A 171 -2.24 -5.76 7.59
CA ALA A 171 -1.76 -7.02 8.14
C ALA A 171 -2.91 -7.83 8.74
N PHE A 172 -3.32 -8.91 8.08
CA PHE A 172 -4.40 -9.79 8.56
C PHE A 172 -3.98 -10.65 9.76
N THR A 173 -2.68 -10.72 10.06
CA THR A 173 -2.19 -11.39 11.27
C THR A 173 -1.12 -10.57 11.97
N LYS A 174 -1.23 -10.52 13.30
CA LYS A 174 -0.25 -9.91 14.21
C LYS A 174 0.30 -10.95 15.21
N SER A 175 -0.09 -12.22 15.07
CA SER A 175 0.34 -13.31 15.95
C SER A 175 0.27 -14.66 15.25
N ARG A 176 1.04 -15.63 15.74
CA ARG A 176 1.03 -17.02 15.21
C ARG A 176 -0.36 -17.66 15.30
N ASN A 177 -1.15 -17.33 16.32
CA ASN A 177 -2.48 -17.92 16.49
C ASN A 177 -3.50 -17.48 15.43
N SER A 178 -3.28 -16.35 14.77
CA SER A 178 -4.18 -15.80 13.73
C SER A 178 -3.76 -16.12 12.30
N ILE A 179 -2.67 -16.87 12.08
CA ILE A 179 -2.16 -17.23 10.73
C ILE A 179 -3.23 -17.91 9.87
N LYS A 180 -3.99 -18.89 10.43
CA LYS A 180 -5.04 -19.60 9.66
C LYS A 180 -6.12 -18.66 9.15
N ASN A 181 -6.51 -17.67 9.92
CA ASN A 181 -7.50 -16.66 9.51
C ASN A 181 -6.91 -15.70 8.46
N ALA A 182 -5.63 -15.32 8.62
CA ALA A 182 -4.93 -14.51 7.63
C ALA A 182 -4.85 -15.22 6.27
N VAL A 183 -4.47 -16.50 6.25
CA VAL A 183 -4.46 -17.32 5.02
C VAL A 183 -5.82 -17.31 4.32
N LYS A 184 -6.93 -17.44 5.08
CA LYS A 184 -8.27 -17.35 4.50
C LYS A 184 -8.55 -15.99 3.89
N GLY A 185 -8.22 -14.90 4.59
CA GLY A 185 -8.40 -13.54 4.10
C GLY A 185 -7.57 -13.24 2.84
N TYR A 186 -6.27 -13.57 2.85
CA TYR A 186 -5.42 -13.40 1.68
C TYR A 186 -5.88 -14.26 0.50
N ARG A 187 -6.32 -15.50 0.75
CA ARG A 187 -6.88 -16.37 -0.31
C ARG A 187 -8.10 -15.74 -0.93
N GLU A 188 -9.05 -15.28 -0.13
CA GLU A 188 -10.31 -14.71 -0.59
C GLU A 188 -10.10 -13.45 -1.46
N ILE A 189 -9.33 -12.47 -0.98
CA ILE A 189 -9.10 -11.24 -1.75
C ILE A 189 -8.33 -11.50 -3.04
N ASN A 190 -7.34 -12.41 -3.02
CA ASN A 190 -6.58 -12.75 -4.22
C ASN A 190 -7.43 -13.52 -5.24
N LEU A 191 -8.27 -14.46 -4.77
CA LEU A 191 -9.24 -15.16 -5.60
C LEU A 191 -10.19 -14.19 -6.29
N ARG A 192 -10.80 -13.28 -5.53
CA ARG A 192 -11.72 -12.26 -6.07
C ARG A 192 -11.02 -11.28 -7.01
N GLY A 193 -9.83 -10.80 -6.60
CA GLY A 193 -9.03 -9.93 -7.45
C GLY A 193 -8.70 -10.56 -8.80
N MET A 194 -8.28 -11.83 -8.83
CA MET A 194 -7.99 -12.54 -10.08
C MET A 194 -9.20 -12.68 -11.00
N LYS A 195 -10.40 -12.85 -10.43
CA LYS A 195 -11.65 -12.90 -11.22
C LYS A 195 -11.97 -11.58 -11.89
N LEU A 196 -11.53 -10.46 -11.30
CA LEU A 196 -11.74 -9.12 -11.87
C LEU A 196 -10.65 -8.71 -12.88
N VAL A 197 -9.53 -9.43 -12.92
CA VAL A 197 -8.49 -9.19 -13.94
C VAL A 197 -8.94 -9.71 -15.30
N LYS A 198 -8.76 -8.93 -16.37
CA LYS A 198 -8.91 -9.38 -17.78
C LYS A 198 -7.92 -10.50 -18.08
N ASP A 199 -8.24 -11.37 -19.03
CA ASP A 199 -7.26 -12.35 -19.54
C ASP A 199 -6.01 -11.62 -20.08
N GLY A 200 -4.84 -12.00 -19.59
CA GLY A 200 -3.56 -11.33 -19.90
C GLY A 200 -3.30 -10.06 -19.10
N GLY A 201 -4.23 -9.59 -18.27
CA GLY A 201 -4.05 -8.47 -17.34
C GLY A 201 -3.17 -8.80 -16.12
N TYR A 202 -3.11 -7.90 -15.15
CA TYR A 202 -2.15 -7.99 -14.06
C TYR A 202 -2.78 -7.90 -12.68
N LEU A 203 -2.24 -8.69 -11.76
CA LEU A 203 -2.53 -8.62 -10.33
C LEU A 203 -1.26 -8.20 -9.60
N ALA A 204 -1.30 -7.05 -8.90
CA ALA A 204 -0.29 -6.65 -7.93
C ALA A 204 -0.83 -6.96 -6.52
N THR A 205 -0.15 -7.79 -5.76
CA THR A 205 -0.65 -8.23 -4.44
C THR A 205 0.43 -8.15 -3.38
N CYS A 206 0.05 -7.69 -2.19
CA CYS A 206 0.95 -7.43 -1.08
C CYS A 206 0.58 -8.23 0.17
N SER A 207 1.59 -8.44 1.01
CA SER A 207 1.42 -8.78 2.43
C SER A 207 2.48 -8.07 3.26
N CYS A 208 2.06 -7.26 4.21
CA CYS A 208 2.94 -6.62 5.20
C CYS A 208 2.99 -7.38 6.54
N SER A 209 2.48 -8.60 6.60
CA SER A 209 2.50 -9.44 7.81
C SER A 209 3.80 -10.23 7.90
N HIS A 210 4.56 -10.06 8.97
CA HIS A 210 5.73 -10.91 9.26
C HIS A 210 5.36 -12.40 9.33
N PHE A 211 4.25 -12.76 9.99
CA PHE A 211 3.79 -14.15 10.14
C PHE A 211 3.22 -14.77 8.85
N MET A 212 3.07 -14.00 7.79
CA MET A 212 2.78 -14.47 6.44
C MET A 212 4.11 -14.46 5.67
N ASP A 213 4.95 -15.46 5.91
CA ASP A 213 6.24 -15.58 5.24
C ASP A 213 6.10 -15.73 3.71
N PRO A 214 7.18 -15.58 2.93
CA PRO A 214 7.13 -15.65 1.47
C PRO A 214 6.57 -16.95 0.92
N GLU A 215 6.91 -18.08 1.54
CA GLU A 215 6.47 -19.41 1.09
C GLU A 215 4.97 -19.58 1.31
N LEU A 216 4.49 -19.24 2.52
CA LEU A 216 3.08 -19.32 2.87
C LEU A 216 2.24 -18.35 2.01
N PHE A 217 2.73 -17.15 1.77
CA PHE A 217 2.04 -16.15 0.93
C PHE A 217 1.91 -16.63 -0.52
N THR A 218 3.01 -17.07 -1.13
CA THR A 218 2.98 -17.57 -2.52
C THR A 218 2.17 -18.86 -2.66
N LYS A 219 2.20 -19.76 -1.68
CA LYS A 219 1.34 -20.94 -1.63
C LYS A 219 -0.14 -20.55 -1.59
N THR A 220 -0.49 -19.57 -0.74
CA THR A 220 -1.87 -19.08 -0.61
C THR A 220 -2.40 -18.49 -1.92
N ILE A 221 -1.58 -17.70 -2.63
CA ILE A 221 -1.94 -17.13 -3.94
C ILE A 221 -2.09 -18.24 -5.00
N ARG A 222 -1.19 -19.22 -5.02
CA ARG A 222 -1.27 -20.36 -5.95
C ARG A 222 -2.55 -21.15 -5.77
N GLU A 223 -2.94 -21.43 -4.52
CA GLU A 223 -4.21 -22.08 -4.21
C GLU A 223 -5.41 -21.24 -4.66
N ALA A 224 -5.37 -19.92 -4.45
CA ALA A 224 -6.41 -19.02 -4.93
C ALA A 224 -6.56 -19.04 -6.45
N ALA A 225 -5.44 -19.03 -7.19
CA ALA A 225 -5.43 -19.09 -8.65
C ALA A 225 -6.00 -20.42 -9.19
N SER A 226 -5.61 -21.55 -8.60
CA SER A 226 -6.16 -22.86 -8.93
C SER A 226 -7.68 -22.94 -8.76
N ASN A 227 -8.22 -22.32 -7.69
CA ASN A 227 -9.64 -22.32 -7.40
C ASN A 227 -10.47 -21.50 -8.41
N VAL A 228 -9.86 -20.62 -9.18
CA VAL A 228 -10.53 -19.80 -10.20
C VAL A 228 -10.05 -20.10 -11.63
N HIS A 229 -9.33 -21.21 -11.82
CA HIS A 229 -8.82 -21.66 -13.11
C HIS A 229 -7.99 -20.58 -13.83
N LYS A 230 -7.11 -19.91 -13.07
CA LYS A 230 -6.18 -18.89 -13.59
C LYS A 230 -4.73 -19.41 -13.49
N ARG A 231 -3.95 -19.10 -14.50
CA ARG A 231 -2.49 -19.28 -14.50
C ARG A 231 -1.81 -17.96 -14.21
N LEU A 232 -0.83 -17.99 -13.33
CA LEU A 232 -0.06 -16.83 -12.92
C LEU A 232 1.35 -16.92 -13.51
N ARG A 233 1.79 -15.83 -14.16
CA ARG A 233 3.17 -15.62 -14.57
C ARG A 233 3.75 -14.52 -13.71
N GLN A 234 4.71 -14.85 -12.83
CA GLN A 234 5.36 -13.84 -12.00
C GLN A 234 6.17 -12.88 -12.88
N VAL A 235 5.85 -11.59 -12.81
CA VAL A 235 6.54 -10.52 -13.51
C VAL A 235 7.60 -9.89 -12.61
N GLU A 236 7.19 -9.57 -11.37
CA GLU A 236 8.09 -8.99 -10.37
C GLU A 236 7.86 -9.63 -9.00
N TYR A 237 8.93 -9.72 -8.20
CA TYR A 237 8.90 -9.99 -6.77
C TYR A 237 9.74 -8.92 -6.07
N ARG A 238 9.14 -8.18 -5.15
CA ARG A 238 9.76 -7.05 -4.47
C ARG A 238 9.50 -7.13 -2.97
N THR A 239 10.31 -6.40 -2.22
CA THR A 239 10.20 -6.27 -0.77
C THR A 239 10.02 -4.79 -0.40
N GLN A 240 10.24 -4.44 0.86
CA GLN A 240 10.28 -3.06 1.31
C GLN A 240 11.44 -2.28 0.68
N ALA A 241 11.29 -0.96 0.64
CA ALA A 241 12.32 -0.07 0.12
C ALA A 241 13.63 -0.15 0.94
N ALA A 242 14.75 0.21 0.34
CA ALA A 242 16.10 0.06 0.93
C ALA A 242 16.32 0.90 2.21
N ASP A 243 15.55 1.96 2.41
CA ASP A 243 15.52 2.74 3.66
C ASP A 243 14.78 2.02 4.81
N HIS A 244 14.19 0.86 4.53
CA HIS A 244 13.64 -0.11 5.49
C HIS A 244 14.42 -1.43 5.36
N PRO A 245 15.68 -1.50 5.81
CA PRO A 245 16.58 -2.62 5.51
C PRO A 245 16.10 -3.93 6.13
N ILE A 246 16.30 -5.03 5.38
CA ILE A 246 16.15 -6.39 5.91
C ILE A 246 17.45 -6.74 6.63
N LEU A 247 17.35 -6.98 7.94
CA LEU A 247 18.48 -7.36 8.78
C LEU A 247 18.55 -8.88 8.85
N TRP A 248 19.63 -9.47 8.35
CA TRP A 248 19.79 -10.93 8.32
C TRP A 248 19.88 -11.58 9.71
N ALA A 249 20.09 -10.79 10.76
CA ALA A 249 20.08 -11.24 12.14
C ALA A 249 18.71 -11.05 12.84
N ALA A 250 17.69 -10.54 12.12
CA ALA A 250 16.38 -10.20 12.66
C ALA A 250 15.30 -10.51 11.62
N ASP A 251 14.77 -11.73 11.64
CA ASP A 251 13.78 -12.24 10.66
C ASP A 251 12.53 -11.36 10.57
N GLU A 252 12.12 -10.74 11.68
CA GLU A 252 10.97 -9.82 11.74
C GLU A 252 11.16 -8.55 10.90
N SER A 253 12.38 -8.21 10.53
CA SER A 253 12.66 -7.10 9.63
C SER A 253 12.24 -7.39 8.17
N TYR A 254 12.06 -8.65 7.79
CA TYR A 254 11.51 -9.05 6.50
C TYR A 254 9.99 -9.22 6.59
N TYR A 255 9.25 -8.14 6.44
CA TYR A 255 7.80 -8.15 6.61
C TYR A 255 7.00 -7.90 5.34
N LEU A 256 7.55 -7.23 4.32
CA LEU A 256 6.83 -6.85 3.12
C LEU A 256 7.13 -7.79 1.95
N LYS A 257 6.09 -8.36 1.38
CA LYS A 257 6.09 -9.11 0.12
C LYS A 257 5.17 -8.40 -0.85
N PHE A 258 5.68 -8.05 -2.02
CA PHE A 258 4.93 -7.45 -3.11
C PHE A 258 5.22 -8.23 -4.38
N ILE A 259 4.18 -8.71 -5.06
CA ILE A 259 4.33 -9.53 -6.26
C ILE A 259 3.40 -9.00 -7.35
N ILE A 260 3.93 -8.85 -8.56
CA ILE A 260 3.14 -8.59 -9.77
C ILE A 260 3.06 -9.89 -10.56
N PHE A 261 1.84 -10.32 -10.84
CA PHE A 261 1.55 -11.46 -11.71
C PHE A 261 0.82 -11.00 -12.98
N GLN A 262 1.18 -11.54 -14.13
CA GLN A 262 0.27 -11.58 -15.26
C GLN A 262 -0.70 -12.73 -15.04
N VAL A 263 -2.00 -12.46 -15.19
CA VAL A 263 -3.10 -13.41 -14.97
C VAL A 263 -3.63 -13.87 -16.31
N VAL A 264 -3.63 -15.17 -16.56
CA VAL A 264 -4.08 -15.77 -17.82
C VAL A 264 -5.14 -16.83 -17.55
N ASP A 265 -6.17 -16.86 -18.36
CA ASP A 265 -7.23 -17.88 -18.25
C ASP A 265 -6.65 -19.27 -18.54
N GLU A 266 -7.04 -20.26 -17.75
CA GLU A 266 -6.72 -21.65 -18.02
C GLU A 266 -7.66 -22.17 -19.14
N LYS A 267 -7.08 -22.52 -20.29
CA LYS A 267 -7.81 -23.09 -21.42
C LYS A 267 -7.97 -24.58 -21.25
#